data_50a21d38f32670802276e7712fdaff33
#
_entry.id   50a21d38f32670802276e7712fdaff33
#
_cell.length_a   1.000
_cell.length_b   1.000
_cell.length_c   1.000
_cell.angle_alpha   90.00
_cell.angle_beta   90.00
_cell.angle_gamma   90.00
#
_symmetry.space_group_name_H-M   'P 1'
#
loop_
_entity.id
_entity.type
_entity.pdbx_description
1 polymer ?
#
loop_
_entity_poly.entity_id
_entity_poly.type
_entity_poly.pdbx_seq_one_letter_code
_entity_poly.pdbx_strand_id
1 'polypeptide(L)'
;MKWGILATGNIAKKFASTINQMSKENEQLEAVGSRNIESAKAFAKEHDIPRYYDSYEALVKDQDVEAVYVATPNTLHYENCRLCLEHGKHVLCEKPFTINDKQAQELYRLARDRHLFIMEGLWIWFLPLYDRLHSILQQGVIGEIKYISCQYGFVATGARKERKFNPALGGGALLDIGIYNLGFLRIVTGNEPQNVETQKVHINEYGTDDYSCLKLTYNDGCTAESVQTIGQELKRNARIEGTKGSIFLPDFQHAETMILEVEGKEPETIESPVDINGFEYEIREVSRCVKLGYCSSDVYTAKDSIALTRLMYDIRMSWSEADMKTVIIYASVHHNNTKKIVDVIADEYGVDIIDAAKITEKDLSGYDIIGFASGIYFGKMHQTVINFAEVNLPEDKDVFLICTYGGKPVFDSIKGIIKEKQGRIVGEFSCKGYDTFGPFKLIGGISKGHPDKNDLDNAKDFFKGLCKNRNL
;
A
#
# COMPACT_ATOMS: atom_id res chain seq x y z
N MET A 1 -27.68 12.29 12.00
CA MET A 1 -26.34 11.88 12.53
C MET A 1 -25.61 13.12 13.04
N LYS A 2 -25.01 13.03 14.22
CA LYS A 2 -24.22 14.08 14.85
C LYS A 2 -22.73 13.83 14.63
N TRP A 3 -22.08 14.69 13.88
CA TRP A 3 -20.72 14.49 13.38
C TRP A 3 -19.67 15.24 14.18
N GLY A 4 -18.58 14.56 14.51
CA GLY A 4 -17.30 15.14 14.89
C GLY A 4 -16.33 15.15 13.73
N ILE A 5 -15.40 16.08 13.69
CA ILE A 5 -14.34 16.15 12.67
C ILE A 5 -12.97 16.11 13.34
N LEU A 6 -12.10 15.20 12.95
CA LEU A 6 -10.68 15.22 13.32
C LEU A 6 -9.83 15.89 12.25
N ALA A 7 -9.15 16.95 12.64
CA ALA A 7 -8.36 17.90 11.84
C ALA A 7 -9.18 19.01 11.16
N THR A 8 -8.47 20.04 10.71
CA THR A 8 -9.05 21.32 10.20
C THR A 8 -8.50 21.68 8.81
N GLY A 9 -8.12 20.65 8.04
CA GLY A 9 -7.58 20.80 6.68
C GLY A 9 -8.64 21.13 5.62
N ASN A 10 -8.20 21.35 4.38
CA ASN A 10 -9.11 21.71 3.28
C ASN A 10 -10.20 20.67 3.03
N ILE A 11 -9.90 19.39 3.19
CA ILE A 11 -10.91 18.35 2.98
C ILE A 11 -11.95 18.35 4.12
N ALA A 12 -11.52 18.63 5.35
CA ALA A 12 -12.42 18.83 6.47
C ALA A 12 -13.37 20.03 6.26
N LYS A 13 -12.88 21.13 5.64
CA LYS A 13 -13.70 22.29 5.26
C LYS A 13 -14.76 21.90 4.22
N LYS A 14 -14.38 21.11 3.21
CA LYS A 14 -15.33 20.63 2.19
C LYS A 14 -16.42 19.77 2.84
N PHE A 15 -16.05 18.82 3.70
CA PHE A 15 -16.97 17.97 4.45
C PHE A 15 -17.92 18.82 5.32
N ALA A 16 -17.38 19.76 6.12
CA ALA A 16 -18.19 20.63 6.96
C ALA A 16 -19.19 21.48 6.17
N SER A 17 -18.75 22.06 5.04
CA SER A 17 -19.63 22.81 4.14
C SER A 17 -20.74 21.93 3.55
N THR A 18 -20.47 20.66 3.28
CA THR A 18 -21.48 19.70 2.79
C THR A 18 -22.51 19.40 3.87
N ILE A 19 -22.09 19.05 5.10
CA ILE A 19 -23.00 18.79 6.23
C ILE A 19 -23.92 19.97 6.48
N ASN A 20 -23.40 21.21 6.45
CA ASN A 20 -24.21 22.40 6.66
C ASN A 20 -25.32 22.58 5.61
N GLN A 21 -25.13 22.06 4.39
CA GLN A 21 -26.16 22.04 3.35
C GLN A 21 -27.15 20.86 3.49
N MET A 22 -26.79 19.84 4.26
CA MET A 22 -27.61 18.65 4.52
C MET A 22 -28.45 18.73 5.79
N SER A 23 -28.60 19.90 6.40
CA SER A 23 -29.33 20.09 7.68
C SER A 23 -30.78 19.57 7.64
N LYS A 24 -31.44 19.61 6.47
CA LYS A 24 -32.78 19.05 6.27
C LYS A 24 -32.82 17.52 6.30
N GLU A 25 -31.66 16.85 6.16
CA GLU A 25 -31.50 15.41 6.19
C GLU A 25 -31.12 14.89 7.60
N ASN A 26 -31.18 15.77 8.63
CA ASN A 26 -30.75 15.52 10.00
C ASN A 26 -29.25 15.23 10.15
N GLU A 27 -28.43 15.75 9.26
CA GLU A 27 -26.98 15.75 9.40
C GLU A 27 -26.53 17.03 10.09
N GLN A 28 -25.71 16.91 11.16
CA GLN A 28 -25.33 18.05 12.02
C GLN A 28 -23.87 17.95 12.42
N LEU A 29 -23.17 19.09 12.41
CA LEU A 29 -21.82 19.20 12.99
C LEU A 29 -21.94 19.49 14.50
N GLU A 30 -21.34 18.65 15.33
CA GLU A 30 -21.35 18.79 16.79
C GLU A 30 -20.02 19.26 17.35
N ALA A 31 -18.90 18.77 16.79
CA ALA A 31 -17.58 19.04 17.34
C ALA A 31 -16.47 19.00 16.29
N VAL A 32 -15.39 19.74 16.53
CA VAL A 32 -14.14 19.63 15.80
C VAL A 32 -12.96 19.50 16.76
N GLY A 33 -12.02 18.60 16.46
CA GLY A 33 -10.78 18.41 17.20
C GLY A 33 -9.55 18.73 16.36
N SER A 34 -8.59 19.41 16.97
CA SER A 34 -7.29 19.69 16.36
C SER A 34 -6.20 19.69 17.43
N ARG A 35 -4.97 19.29 17.08
CA ARG A 35 -3.79 19.41 17.95
C ARG A 35 -3.41 20.86 18.26
N ASN A 36 -4.05 21.81 17.59
CA ASN A 36 -3.91 23.24 17.84
C ASN A 36 -5.30 23.81 18.15
N ILE A 37 -5.50 24.27 19.37
CA ILE A 37 -6.79 24.77 19.85
C ILE A 37 -7.27 26.01 19.06
N GLU A 38 -6.37 26.90 18.64
CA GLU A 38 -6.75 28.08 17.87
C GLU A 38 -7.23 27.70 16.46
N SER A 39 -6.64 26.66 15.86
CA SER A 39 -7.13 26.12 14.61
C SER A 39 -8.50 25.46 14.75
N ALA A 40 -8.75 24.73 15.84
CA ALA A 40 -10.06 24.14 16.13
C ALA A 40 -11.12 25.22 16.34
N LYS A 41 -10.80 26.26 17.13
CA LYS A 41 -11.68 27.39 17.39
C LYS A 41 -12.03 28.20 16.14
N ALA A 42 -11.01 28.48 15.31
CA ALA A 42 -11.22 29.18 14.04
C ALA A 42 -12.10 28.39 13.08
N PHE A 43 -11.86 27.07 12.97
CA PHE A 43 -12.65 26.17 12.13
C PHE A 43 -14.09 26.05 12.66
N ALA A 44 -14.29 25.91 13.97
CA ALA A 44 -15.62 25.86 14.58
C ALA A 44 -16.43 27.12 14.29
N LYS A 45 -15.79 28.28 14.37
CA LYS A 45 -16.41 29.57 14.06
C LYS A 45 -16.75 29.69 12.57
N GLU A 46 -15.86 29.22 11.66
CA GLU A 46 -16.05 29.29 10.20
C GLU A 46 -17.23 28.44 9.72
N HIS A 47 -17.50 27.30 10.42
CA HIS A 47 -18.49 26.31 10.03
C HIS A 47 -19.68 26.15 10.97
N ASP A 48 -19.84 27.08 11.93
CA ASP A 48 -20.94 27.09 12.92
C ASP A 48 -20.99 25.81 13.78
N ILE A 49 -19.80 25.25 14.16
CA ILE A 49 -19.71 24.07 14.99
C ILE A 49 -19.77 24.46 16.47
N PRO A 50 -20.68 23.89 17.27
CA PRO A 50 -20.90 24.35 18.65
C PRO A 50 -19.73 24.06 19.59
N ARG A 51 -18.94 23.02 19.36
CA ARG A 51 -17.85 22.61 20.26
C ARG A 51 -16.54 22.40 19.51
N TYR A 52 -15.43 22.71 20.20
CA TYR A 52 -14.08 22.50 19.68
C TYR A 52 -13.15 22.00 20.77
N TYR A 53 -12.19 21.14 20.40
CA TYR A 53 -11.29 20.46 21.31
C TYR A 53 -9.84 20.63 20.86
N ASP A 54 -8.92 20.65 21.83
CA ASP A 54 -7.47 20.78 21.65
C ASP A 54 -6.76 19.46 21.36
N SER A 55 -7.51 18.35 21.36
CA SER A 55 -7.02 17.00 21.10
C SER A 55 -8.09 16.12 20.48
N TYR A 56 -7.68 15.06 19.81
CA TYR A 56 -8.58 14.05 19.25
C TYR A 56 -9.23 13.20 20.35
N GLU A 57 -8.46 12.92 21.42
CA GLU A 57 -8.90 12.20 22.61
C GLU A 57 -10.02 12.95 23.37
N ALA A 58 -9.98 14.26 23.37
CA ALA A 58 -11.03 15.07 23.99
C ALA A 58 -12.33 15.02 23.17
N LEU A 59 -12.23 15.11 21.84
CA LEU A 59 -13.40 15.04 20.95
C LEU A 59 -14.10 13.69 21.06
N VAL A 60 -13.38 12.55 21.00
CA VAL A 60 -14.01 11.23 21.00
C VAL A 60 -14.72 10.89 22.32
N LYS A 61 -14.42 11.60 23.40
CA LYS A 61 -15.12 11.49 24.69
C LYS A 61 -16.44 12.27 24.75
N ASP A 62 -16.70 13.13 23.77
CA ASP A 62 -17.96 13.87 23.68
C ASP A 62 -19.12 12.91 23.41
N GLN A 63 -20.09 12.86 24.33
CA GLN A 63 -21.22 11.92 24.27
C GLN A 63 -22.25 12.30 23.20
N ASP A 64 -22.29 13.55 22.76
CA ASP A 64 -23.21 14.00 21.73
C ASP A 64 -22.72 13.69 20.31
N VAL A 65 -21.43 13.36 20.13
CA VAL A 65 -20.87 12.94 18.85
C VAL A 65 -21.20 11.45 18.59
N GLU A 66 -21.88 11.16 17.49
CA GLU A 66 -22.25 9.80 17.08
C GLU A 66 -21.25 9.21 16.09
N ALA A 67 -20.85 10.00 15.10
CA ALA A 67 -19.91 9.61 14.05
C ALA A 67 -18.76 10.61 13.93
N VAL A 68 -17.60 10.14 13.52
CA VAL A 68 -16.40 10.96 13.35
C VAL A 68 -15.88 10.85 11.92
N TYR A 69 -15.71 12.00 11.29
CA TYR A 69 -14.98 12.12 10.02
C TYR A 69 -13.49 12.32 10.32
N VAL A 70 -12.68 11.33 9.91
CA VAL A 70 -11.24 11.33 10.12
C VAL A 70 -10.56 11.92 8.89
N ALA A 71 -10.12 13.18 8.99
CA ALA A 71 -9.52 13.97 7.91
C ALA A 71 -8.05 14.33 8.18
N THR A 72 -7.36 13.48 8.95
CA THR A 72 -5.94 13.62 9.30
C THR A 72 -5.03 13.22 8.11
N PRO A 73 -3.70 13.41 8.17
CA PRO A 73 -2.81 12.78 7.21
C PRO A 73 -2.97 11.24 7.21
N ASN A 74 -2.85 10.60 6.04
CA ASN A 74 -3.17 9.19 5.88
C ASN A 74 -2.35 8.23 6.75
N THR A 75 -1.11 8.57 7.09
CA THR A 75 -0.28 7.80 8.04
C THR A 75 -0.84 7.77 9.46
N LEU A 76 -1.77 8.66 9.79
CA LEU A 76 -2.44 8.76 11.10
C LEU A 76 -3.87 8.20 11.06
N HIS A 77 -4.37 7.75 9.92
CA HIS A 77 -5.74 7.25 9.79
C HIS A 77 -5.99 6.05 10.70
N TYR A 78 -5.09 5.07 10.69
CA TYR A 78 -5.23 3.85 11.49
C TYR A 78 -5.41 4.16 12.98
N GLU A 79 -4.51 4.92 13.58
CA GLU A 79 -4.56 5.23 15.01
C GLU A 79 -5.79 6.08 15.37
N ASN A 80 -6.16 7.04 14.52
CA ASN A 80 -7.32 7.88 14.75
C ASN A 80 -8.65 7.14 14.56
N CYS A 81 -8.75 6.26 13.58
CA CYS A 81 -9.92 5.40 13.42
C CYS A 81 -10.07 4.44 14.60
N ARG A 82 -8.97 3.83 15.02
CA ARG A 82 -8.94 2.98 16.21
C ARG A 82 -9.38 3.72 17.45
N LEU A 83 -8.86 4.92 17.71
CA LEU A 83 -9.26 5.79 18.81
C LEU A 83 -10.78 6.05 18.79
N CYS A 84 -11.35 6.39 17.63
CA CYS A 84 -12.79 6.63 17.49
C CYS A 84 -13.60 5.37 17.82
N LEU A 85 -13.25 4.23 17.24
CA LEU A 85 -13.94 2.96 17.49
C LEU A 85 -13.83 2.51 18.96
N GLU A 86 -12.68 2.69 19.60
CA GLU A 86 -12.47 2.38 21.02
C GLU A 86 -13.36 3.24 21.95
N HIS A 87 -13.76 4.43 21.49
CA HIS A 87 -14.66 5.33 22.23
C HIS A 87 -16.13 5.27 21.76
N GLY A 88 -16.49 4.23 20.99
CA GLY A 88 -17.88 4.00 20.60
C GLY A 88 -18.39 4.90 19.49
N LYS A 89 -17.51 5.46 18.64
CA LYS A 89 -17.89 6.32 17.52
C LYS A 89 -17.89 5.57 16.21
N HIS A 90 -18.91 5.80 15.38
CA HIS A 90 -18.88 5.40 13.95
C HIS A 90 -17.83 6.21 13.21
N VAL A 91 -17.28 5.69 12.12
CA VAL A 91 -16.15 6.33 11.44
C VAL A 91 -16.38 6.40 9.93
N LEU A 92 -16.21 7.60 9.37
CA LEU A 92 -15.90 7.83 7.97
C LEU A 92 -14.46 8.35 7.88
N CYS A 93 -13.58 7.60 7.24
CA CYS A 93 -12.16 7.94 7.16
C CYS A 93 -11.77 8.33 5.74
N GLU A 94 -11.07 9.45 5.60
CA GLU A 94 -10.52 9.88 4.30
C GLU A 94 -9.67 8.80 3.64
N LYS A 95 -9.64 8.87 2.31
CA LYS A 95 -8.78 8.05 1.46
C LYS A 95 -7.32 8.57 1.45
N PRO A 96 -6.32 7.73 1.21
CA PRO A 96 -6.38 6.29 1.26
C PRO A 96 -6.57 5.82 2.70
N PHE A 97 -7.31 4.73 2.88
CA PHE A 97 -7.80 4.31 4.20
C PHE A 97 -6.68 4.09 5.22
N THR A 98 -5.73 3.24 4.85
CA THR A 98 -4.56 2.91 5.68
C THR A 98 -3.31 2.73 4.81
N ILE A 99 -2.15 2.61 5.44
CA ILE A 99 -0.89 2.42 4.71
C ILE A 99 -0.67 0.99 4.21
N ASN A 100 -1.38 0.01 4.76
CA ASN A 100 -1.36 -1.40 4.35
C ASN A 100 -2.69 -2.10 4.69
N ASP A 101 -2.93 -3.25 4.08
CA ASP A 101 -4.16 -4.02 4.22
C ASP A 101 -4.35 -4.66 5.61
N LYS A 102 -3.27 -4.93 6.36
CA LYS A 102 -3.36 -5.49 7.72
C LYS A 102 -4.04 -4.49 8.66
N GLN A 103 -3.67 -3.21 8.59
CA GLN A 103 -4.32 -2.15 9.34
C GLN A 103 -5.79 -2.00 8.95
N ALA A 104 -6.10 -2.04 7.66
CA ALA A 104 -7.50 -1.99 7.18
C ALA A 104 -8.33 -3.16 7.73
N GLN A 105 -7.80 -4.39 7.64
CA GLN A 105 -8.46 -5.59 8.17
C GLN A 105 -8.71 -5.49 9.68
N GLU A 106 -7.74 -4.96 10.44
CA GLU A 106 -7.87 -4.80 11.88
C GLU A 106 -8.96 -3.78 12.24
N LEU A 107 -9.04 -2.64 11.54
CA LEU A 107 -10.09 -1.64 11.76
C LEU A 107 -11.48 -2.18 11.45
N TYR A 108 -11.67 -2.87 10.33
CA TYR A 108 -12.96 -3.49 10.00
C TYR A 108 -13.35 -4.59 10.99
N ARG A 109 -12.37 -5.36 11.49
CA ARG A 109 -12.61 -6.33 12.56
C ARG A 109 -13.04 -5.64 13.86
N LEU A 110 -12.30 -4.61 14.30
CA LEU A 110 -12.59 -3.85 15.52
C LEU A 110 -13.99 -3.21 15.47
N ALA A 111 -14.36 -2.63 14.33
CA ALA A 111 -15.68 -2.05 14.12
C ALA A 111 -16.78 -3.12 14.29
N ARG A 112 -16.64 -4.28 13.67
CA ARG A 112 -17.56 -5.40 13.78
C ARG A 112 -17.67 -5.91 15.23
N ASP A 113 -16.54 -6.10 15.91
CA ASP A 113 -16.49 -6.60 17.29
C ASP A 113 -17.16 -5.63 18.29
N ARG A 114 -17.22 -4.34 17.93
CA ARG A 114 -17.87 -3.28 18.73
C ARG A 114 -19.26 -2.89 18.22
N HIS A 115 -19.77 -3.52 17.18
CA HIS A 115 -21.02 -3.16 16.52
C HIS A 115 -21.07 -1.69 16.05
N LEU A 116 -19.96 -1.18 15.56
CA LEU A 116 -19.81 0.16 15.04
C LEU A 116 -19.61 0.13 13.50
N PHE A 117 -19.98 1.21 12.85
CA PHE A 117 -19.75 1.38 11.43
C PHE A 117 -18.38 2.01 11.16
N ILE A 118 -17.69 1.52 10.13
CA ILE A 118 -16.52 2.16 9.55
C ILE A 118 -16.52 2.04 8.02
N MET A 119 -16.12 3.11 7.34
CA MET A 119 -15.98 3.14 5.88
C MET A 119 -14.83 4.07 5.48
N GLU A 120 -14.11 3.70 4.43
CA GLU A 120 -13.21 4.59 3.71
C GLU A 120 -14.01 5.58 2.85
N GLY A 121 -13.66 6.86 2.88
CA GLY A 121 -14.27 7.93 2.09
C GLY A 121 -13.73 7.97 0.65
N LEU A 122 -13.91 6.90 -0.10
CA LEU A 122 -13.63 6.89 -1.54
C LEU A 122 -14.89 7.34 -2.30
N TRP A 123 -15.20 8.61 -2.15
CA TRP A 123 -16.45 9.25 -2.53
C TRP A 123 -16.91 9.01 -3.98
N ILE A 124 -15.97 8.76 -4.93
CA ILE A 124 -16.30 8.44 -6.31
C ILE A 124 -17.20 7.22 -6.44
N TRP A 125 -17.15 6.28 -5.48
CA TRP A 125 -17.94 5.07 -5.49
C TRP A 125 -19.45 5.30 -5.38
N PHE A 126 -19.82 6.46 -4.87
CA PHE A 126 -21.20 6.82 -4.56
C PHE A 126 -21.80 7.84 -5.55
N LEU A 127 -21.05 8.27 -6.57
CA LEU A 127 -21.54 9.24 -7.53
C LEU A 127 -22.66 8.66 -8.42
N PRO A 128 -23.77 9.36 -8.62
CA PRO A 128 -24.95 8.83 -9.34
C PRO A 128 -24.67 8.40 -10.79
N LEU A 129 -23.67 8.99 -11.45
CA LEU A 129 -23.30 8.60 -12.81
C LEU A 129 -22.81 7.16 -12.88
N TYR A 130 -22.19 6.64 -11.83
CA TYR A 130 -21.69 5.26 -11.80
C TYR A 130 -22.81 4.21 -11.75
N ASP A 131 -23.99 4.52 -11.20
CA ASP A 131 -25.16 3.65 -11.29
C ASP A 131 -25.64 3.52 -12.75
N ARG A 132 -25.59 4.62 -13.49
CA ARG A 132 -25.90 4.63 -14.93
C ARG A 132 -24.85 3.85 -15.72
N LEU A 133 -23.57 4.04 -15.40
CA LEU A 133 -22.48 3.30 -16.02
C LEU A 133 -22.66 1.79 -15.78
N HIS A 134 -22.88 1.37 -14.55
CA HIS A 134 -23.14 -0.05 -14.23
C HIS A 134 -24.31 -0.62 -15.03
N SER A 135 -25.42 0.11 -15.13
CA SER A 135 -26.59 -0.33 -15.93
C SER A 135 -26.22 -0.56 -17.39
N ILE A 136 -25.45 0.34 -18.00
CA ILE A 136 -25.01 0.22 -19.40
C ILE A 136 -24.08 -0.98 -19.59
N LEU A 137 -23.13 -1.18 -18.68
CA LEU A 137 -22.19 -2.30 -18.72
C LEU A 137 -22.91 -3.63 -18.53
N GLN A 138 -23.81 -3.75 -17.55
CA GLN A 138 -24.60 -4.96 -17.29
C GLN A 138 -25.52 -5.33 -18.46
N GLN A 139 -26.08 -4.36 -19.17
CA GLN A 139 -26.88 -4.58 -20.38
C GLN A 139 -26.02 -4.99 -21.59
N GLY A 140 -24.70 -4.94 -21.48
CA GLY A 140 -23.78 -5.29 -22.56
C GLY A 140 -23.84 -4.33 -23.76
N VAL A 141 -24.21 -3.05 -23.52
CA VAL A 141 -24.41 -2.06 -24.61
C VAL A 141 -23.15 -1.85 -25.43
N ILE A 142 -21.97 -1.82 -24.80
CA ILE A 142 -20.66 -1.72 -25.48
C ILE A 142 -20.01 -3.09 -25.76
N GLY A 143 -20.72 -4.19 -25.47
CA GLY A 143 -20.19 -5.54 -25.58
C GLY A 143 -19.21 -5.91 -24.46
N GLU A 144 -18.29 -6.84 -24.73
CA GLU A 144 -17.23 -7.23 -23.78
C GLU A 144 -16.18 -6.12 -23.67
N ILE A 145 -15.81 -5.75 -22.44
CA ILE A 145 -14.76 -4.76 -22.19
C ILE A 145 -13.41 -5.37 -22.57
N LYS A 146 -12.63 -4.65 -23.39
CA LYS A 146 -11.29 -5.08 -23.86
C LYS A 146 -10.17 -4.24 -23.29
N TYR A 147 -10.42 -2.92 -23.17
CA TYR A 147 -9.41 -2.00 -22.66
C TYR A 147 -10.03 -0.86 -21.86
N ILE A 148 -9.33 -0.45 -20.82
CA ILE A 148 -9.70 0.69 -19.99
C ILE A 148 -8.49 1.59 -19.84
N SER A 149 -8.63 2.89 -20.01
CA SER A 149 -7.60 3.85 -19.66
C SER A 149 -8.15 4.89 -18.71
N CYS A 150 -7.35 5.27 -17.73
CA CYS A 150 -7.65 6.38 -16.83
C CYS A 150 -6.38 7.13 -16.47
N GLN A 151 -6.50 8.45 -16.35
CA GLN A 151 -5.40 9.30 -15.97
C GLN A 151 -5.84 10.44 -15.06
N TYR A 152 -4.96 10.81 -14.14
CA TYR A 152 -5.14 11.95 -13.28
C TYR A 152 -3.80 12.58 -12.95
N GLY A 153 -3.63 13.89 -13.17
CA GLY A 153 -2.42 14.60 -12.82
C GLY A 153 -2.66 16.05 -12.46
N PHE A 154 -1.84 16.57 -11.57
CA PHE A 154 -1.76 18.00 -11.27
C PHE A 154 -0.35 18.34 -10.78
N VAL A 155 0.02 19.63 -10.81
CA VAL A 155 1.30 20.09 -10.27
C VAL A 155 1.14 20.50 -8.80
N ALA A 156 1.77 19.76 -7.90
CA ALA A 156 1.81 20.12 -6.49
C ALA A 156 2.78 21.30 -6.25
N THR A 157 2.26 22.41 -5.72
CA THR A 157 3.04 23.64 -5.48
C THR A 157 2.90 24.17 -4.05
N GLY A 158 3.84 24.99 -3.60
CA GLY A 158 3.82 25.65 -2.29
C GLY A 158 3.73 24.67 -1.12
N ALA A 159 2.99 25.00 -0.07
CA ALA A 159 2.81 24.17 1.10
C ALA A 159 2.17 22.78 0.79
N ARG A 160 1.45 22.65 -0.33
CA ARG A 160 0.91 21.36 -0.78
C ARG A 160 2.04 20.43 -1.25
N LYS A 161 3.12 20.95 -1.85
CA LYS A 161 4.25 20.16 -2.33
C LYS A 161 4.86 19.37 -1.17
N GLU A 162 5.24 20.04 -0.08
CA GLU A 162 5.85 19.40 1.08
C GLU A 162 5.00 18.23 1.62
N ARG A 163 3.70 18.45 1.82
CA ARG A 163 2.79 17.39 2.28
C ARG A 163 2.68 16.24 1.29
N LYS A 164 2.55 16.54 -0.02
CA LYS A 164 2.29 15.55 -1.07
C LYS A 164 3.51 14.70 -1.42
N PHE A 165 4.70 15.22 -1.14
CA PHE A 165 5.97 14.52 -1.40
C PHE A 165 6.58 13.90 -0.13
N ASN A 166 6.07 14.20 1.06
CA ASN A 166 6.64 13.72 2.31
C ASN A 166 6.16 12.30 2.64
N PRO A 167 7.06 11.28 2.66
CA PRO A 167 6.69 9.90 2.97
C PRO A 167 6.14 9.74 4.40
N ALA A 168 6.61 10.55 5.37
CA ALA A 168 6.10 10.51 6.75
C ALA A 168 4.63 10.97 6.88
N LEU A 169 4.11 11.66 5.86
CA LEU A 169 2.72 12.07 5.77
C LEU A 169 1.92 11.22 4.77
N GLY A 170 2.54 10.14 4.24
CA GLY A 170 1.96 9.28 3.22
C GLY A 170 1.85 9.98 1.86
N GLY A 171 2.91 10.71 1.47
CA GLY A 171 3.01 11.32 0.15
C GLY A 171 3.14 10.30 -0.97
N GLY A 172 3.04 10.77 -2.21
CA GLY A 172 3.13 10.01 -3.44
C GLY A 172 1.90 10.13 -4.32
N ALA A 173 2.09 10.09 -5.63
CA ALA A 173 1.02 10.21 -6.61
C ALA A 173 0.05 9.02 -6.54
N LEU A 174 0.56 7.81 -6.33
CA LEU A 174 -0.26 6.61 -6.22
C LEU A 174 -1.22 6.70 -5.02
N LEU A 175 -0.73 7.07 -3.85
CA LEU A 175 -1.56 7.18 -2.64
C LEU A 175 -2.53 8.36 -2.72
N ASP A 176 -2.08 9.50 -3.26
CA ASP A 176 -2.91 10.71 -3.25
C ASP A 176 -4.03 10.68 -4.29
N ILE A 177 -3.70 10.28 -5.52
CA ILE A 177 -4.63 10.31 -6.66
C ILE A 177 -4.75 8.98 -7.41
N GLY A 178 -3.74 8.12 -7.38
CA GLY A 178 -3.82 6.78 -7.98
C GLY A 178 -4.91 5.91 -7.37
N ILE A 179 -5.28 6.14 -6.10
CA ILE A 179 -6.44 5.52 -5.45
C ILE A 179 -7.74 5.75 -6.25
N TYR A 180 -7.93 6.92 -6.86
CA TYR A 180 -9.09 7.20 -7.70
C TYR A 180 -9.05 6.42 -9.01
N ASN A 181 -7.87 6.33 -9.64
CA ASN A 181 -7.68 5.54 -10.86
C ASN A 181 -7.98 4.06 -10.58
N LEU A 182 -7.34 3.47 -9.54
CA LEU A 182 -7.55 2.08 -9.17
C LEU A 182 -8.98 1.80 -8.68
N GLY A 183 -9.57 2.77 -7.95
CA GLY A 183 -10.98 2.73 -7.54
C GLY A 183 -11.92 2.72 -8.74
N PHE A 184 -11.68 3.57 -9.74
CA PHE A 184 -12.44 3.58 -11.00
C PHE A 184 -12.32 2.25 -11.75
N LEU A 185 -11.12 1.71 -11.89
CA LEU A 185 -10.92 0.39 -12.51
C LEU A 185 -11.69 -0.70 -11.77
N ARG A 186 -11.72 -0.66 -10.44
CA ARG A 186 -12.49 -1.59 -9.61
C ARG A 186 -13.99 -1.42 -9.79
N ILE A 187 -14.50 -0.19 -9.88
CA ILE A 187 -15.92 0.12 -10.20
C ILE A 187 -16.30 -0.51 -11.53
N VAL A 188 -15.48 -0.34 -12.57
CA VAL A 188 -15.79 -0.81 -13.94
C VAL A 188 -15.69 -2.33 -14.06
N THR A 189 -14.65 -2.95 -13.50
CA THR A 189 -14.38 -4.38 -13.68
C THR A 189 -15.03 -5.28 -12.63
N GLY A 190 -15.31 -4.75 -11.44
CA GLY A 190 -15.78 -5.53 -10.29
C GLY A 190 -14.73 -6.52 -9.75
N ASN A 191 -13.53 -6.58 -10.32
CA ASN A 191 -12.53 -7.60 -10.07
C ASN A 191 -11.18 -7.03 -9.62
N GLU A 192 -10.38 -7.85 -8.94
CA GLU A 192 -8.96 -7.57 -8.72
C GLU A 192 -8.18 -7.94 -10.01
N PRO A 193 -7.13 -7.16 -10.36
CA PRO A 193 -6.28 -7.53 -11.48
C PRO A 193 -5.52 -8.83 -11.18
N GLN A 194 -5.34 -9.66 -12.21
CA GLN A 194 -4.50 -10.85 -12.13
C GLN A 194 -3.01 -10.50 -12.09
N ASN A 195 -2.64 -9.44 -12.81
CA ASN A 195 -1.26 -8.94 -12.85
C ASN A 195 -1.26 -7.42 -12.94
N VAL A 196 -0.26 -6.81 -12.29
CA VAL A 196 0.04 -5.37 -12.38
C VAL A 196 1.51 -5.21 -12.74
N GLU A 197 1.76 -4.50 -13.81
CA GLU A 197 3.09 -4.18 -14.32
C GLU A 197 3.32 -2.67 -14.27
N THR A 198 4.37 -2.24 -13.58
CA THR A 198 4.79 -0.84 -13.61
C THR A 198 5.54 -0.56 -14.91
N GLN A 199 4.89 0.12 -15.84
CA GLN A 199 5.49 0.52 -17.11
C GLN A 199 6.52 1.64 -16.92
N LYS A 200 6.24 2.55 -16.00
CA LYS A 200 7.13 3.65 -15.64
C LYS A 200 6.79 4.16 -14.24
N VAL A 201 7.81 4.45 -13.46
CA VAL A 201 7.72 5.16 -12.18
C VAL A 201 8.85 6.19 -12.10
N HIS A 202 8.58 7.33 -11.50
CA HIS A 202 9.58 8.29 -11.10
C HIS A 202 9.47 8.50 -9.59
N ILE A 203 10.54 8.16 -8.89
CA ILE A 203 10.69 8.39 -7.45
C ILE A 203 11.46 9.70 -7.28
N ASN A 204 10.87 10.64 -6.56
CA ASN A 204 11.43 11.96 -6.33
C ASN A 204 12.51 11.95 -5.23
N GLU A 205 13.14 13.09 -5.01
CA GLU A 205 14.20 13.29 -4.00
C GLU A 205 13.77 12.98 -2.54
N TYR A 206 12.46 12.91 -2.25
CA TYR A 206 11.92 12.57 -0.92
C TYR A 206 11.63 11.06 -0.76
N GLY A 207 11.86 10.25 -1.80
CA GLY A 207 11.62 8.81 -1.79
C GLY A 207 10.15 8.41 -2.00
N THR A 208 9.32 9.30 -2.57
CA THR A 208 7.94 9.00 -2.96
C THR A 208 7.76 9.10 -4.47
N ASP A 209 6.78 8.40 -5.03
CA ASP A 209 6.44 8.54 -6.44
C ASP A 209 5.77 9.89 -6.71
N ASP A 210 6.21 10.60 -7.75
CA ASP A 210 5.51 11.76 -8.29
C ASP A 210 4.90 11.51 -9.66
N TYR A 211 5.23 10.38 -10.26
CA TYR A 211 4.65 9.86 -11.51
C TYR A 211 4.65 8.34 -11.48
N SER A 212 3.56 7.71 -11.88
CA SER A 212 3.54 6.29 -12.21
C SER A 212 2.56 5.98 -13.34
N CYS A 213 2.95 5.00 -14.19
CA CYS A 213 2.14 4.41 -15.24
C CYS A 213 2.09 2.90 -15.00
N LEU A 214 0.87 2.38 -14.83
CA LEU A 214 0.61 0.99 -14.50
C LEU A 214 -0.20 0.33 -15.62
N LYS A 215 0.18 -0.89 -16.01
CA LYS A 215 -0.63 -1.77 -16.84
C LYS A 215 -1.20 -2.87 -15.98
N LEU A 216 -2.50 -3.05 -16.03
CA LEU A 216 -3.23 -4.07 -15.30
C LEU A 216 -3.82 -5.09 -16.28
N THR A 217 -3.81 -6.36 -15.92
CA THR A 217 -4.40 -7.44 -16.72
C THR A 217 -5.40 -8.19 -15.84
N TYR A 218 -6.59 -8.46 -16.37
CA TYR A 218 -7.67 -9.16 -15.68
C TYR A 218 -7.86 -10.57 -16.23
N ASN A 219 -8.50 -11.45 -15.45
CA ASN A 219 -8.71 -12.87 -15.81
C ASN A 219 -9.54 -13.11 -17.07
N ASP A 220 -10.42 -12.17 -17.42
CA ASP A 220 -11.26 -12.20 -18.64
C ASP A 220 -10.53 -11.70 -19.90
N GLY A 221 -9.24 -11.36 -19.78
CA GLY A 221 -8.40 -10.83 -20.84
C GLY A 221 -8.56 -9.32 -21.06
N CYS A 222 -9.36 -8.62 -20.26
CA CYS A 222 -9.38 -7.17 -20.24
C CYS A 222 -8.03 -6.64 -19.77
N THR A 223 -7.56 -5.53 -20.35
CA THR A 223 -6.38 -4.81 -19.90
C THR A 223 -6.72 -3.38 -19.53
N ALA A 224 -5.95 -2.81 -18.61
CA ALA A 224 -6.14 -1.41 -18.24
C ALA A 224 -4.81 -0.67 -18.12
N GLU A 225 -4.84 0.64 -18.37
CA GLU A 225 -3.74 1.57 -18.12
C GLU A 225 -4.17 2.63 -17.12
N SER A 226 -3.33 2.86 -16.13
CA SER A 226 -3.53 3.87 -15.08
C SER A 226 -2.34 4.79 -15.01
N VAL A 227 -2.54 6.09 -15.27
CA VAL A 227 -1.48 7.11 -15.19
C VAL A 227 -1.82 8.13 -14.10
N GLN A 228 -0.94 8.28 -13.12
CA GLN A 228 -1.08 9.25 -12.04
C GLN A 228 0.19 10.07 -11.86
N THR A 229 0.03 11.37 -11.62
CA THR A 229 1.18 12.24 -11.35
C THR A 229 0.81 13.47 -10.52
N ILE A 230 1.69 13.85 -9.59
CA ILE A 230 1.63 15.11 -8.84
C ILE A 230 2.70 16.10 -9.29
N GLY A 231 3.39 15.79 -10.39
CA GLY A 231 4.43 16.60 -11.02
C GLY A 231 4.07 17.19 -12.39
N GLN A 232 2.93 16.80 -12.97
CA GLN A 232 2.46 17.23 -14.30
C GLN A 232 0.94 17.42 -14.30
N GLU A 233 0.47 18.36 -15.12
CA GLU A 233 -0.96 18.50 -15.40
C GLU A 233 -1.40 17.43 -16.39
N LEU A 234 -2.37 16.61 -16.00
CA LEU A 234 -3.11 15.67 -16.84
C LEU A 234 -4.61 15.89 -16.68
N LYS A 235 -5.38 15.61 -17.72
CA LYS A 235 -6.85 15.60 -17.63
C LYS A 235 -7.29 14.44 -16.73
N ARG A 236 -8.35 14.61 -15.96
CA ARG A 236 -8.94 13.56 -15.11
C ARG A 236 -9.94 12.72 -15.89
N ASN A 237 -9.52 12.18 -17.02
CA ASN A 237 -10.42 11.45 -17.89
C ASN A 237 -10.21 9.94 -17.84
N ALA A 238 -11.24 9.23 -18.26
CA ALA A 238 -11.20 7.79 -18.43
C ALA A 238 -11.95 7.37 -19.71
N ARG A 239 -11.52 6.24 -20.31
CA ARG A 239 -12.17 5.61 -21.44
C ARG A 239 -12.31 4.11 -21.22
N ILE A 240 -13.47 3.56 -21.54
CA ILE A 240 -13.77 2.14 -21.51
C ILE A 240 -14.05 1.72 -22.94
N GLU A 241 -13.31 0.75 -23.46
CA GLU A 241 -13.44 0.25 -24.80
C GLU A 241 -13.97 -1.19 -24.80
N GLY A 242 -15.11 -1.39 -25.42
CA GLY A 242 -15.74 -2.68 -25.59
C GLY A 242 -15.75 -3.14 -27.06
N THR A 243 -16.26 -4.36 -27.29
CA THR A 243 -16.34 -4.95 -28.64
C THR A 243 -17.39 -4.33 -29.54
N LYS A 244 -18.33 -3.53 -29.01
CA LYS A 244 -19.44 -2.92 -29.76
C LYS A 244 -19.55 -1.41 -29.57
N GLY A 245 -18.64 -0.82 -28.80
CA GLY A 245 -18.67 0.63 -28.50
C GLY A 245 -17.71 1.03 -27.41
N SER A 246 -17.78 2.27 -26.98
CA SER A 246 -16.95 2.82 -25.93
C SER A 246 -17.70 3.82 -25.07
N ILE A 247 -17.17 4.08 -23.87
CA ILE A 247 -17.65 5.11 -22.95
C ILE A 247 -16.48 6.01 -22.59
N PHE A 248 -16.65 7.32 -22.72
CA PHE A 248 -15.67 8.31 -22.34
C PHE A 248 -16.19 9.18 -21.20
N LEU A 249 -15.42 9.29 -20.12
CA LEU A 249 -15.68 10.17 -18.99
C LEU A 249 -14.68 11.33 -19.03
N PRO A 250 -15.12 12.57 -19.33
CA PRO A 250 -14.24 13.76 -19.37
C PRO A 250 -13.60 14.07 -18.02
N ASP A 251 -14.30 13.77 -16.93
CA ASP A 251 -13.82 13.83 -15.55
C ASP A 251 -14.41 12.65 -14.77
N PHE A 252 -13.62 11.59 -14.59
CA PHE A 252 -14.11 10.40 -13.88
C PHE A 252 -14.10 10.58 -12.36
N GLN A 253 -13.33 11.54 -11.82
CA GLN A 253 -13.31 11.81 -10.38
C GLN A 253 -14.51 12.66 -9.93
N HIS A 254 -14.95 13.62 -10.74
CA HIS A 254 -16.19 14.37 -10.56
C HIS A 254 -17.16 13.96 -11.67
N ALA A 255 -17.55 12.67 -11.65
CA ALA A 255 -18.28 12.06 -12.74
C ALA A 255 -19.73 12.53 -12.77
N GLU A 256 -20.02 13.55 -13.57
CA GLU A 256 -21.36 14.07 -13.84
C GLU A 256 -21.77 13.88 -15.30
N THR A 257 -20.81 13.56 -16.19
CA THR A 257 -21.04 13.39 -17.63
C THR A 257 -20.26 12.22 -18.16
N MET A 258 -20.88 11.40 -19.02
CA MET A 258 -20.20 10.42 -19.86
C MET A 258 -20.73 10.46 -21.28
N ILE A 259 -19.89 10.09 -22.25
CA ILE A 259 -20.23 9.99 -23.67
C ILE A 259 -20.23 8.53 -24.06
N LEU A 260 -21.38 8.01 -24.48
CA LEU A 260 -21.57 6.64 -24.96
C LEU A 260 -21.50 6.65 -26.50
N GLU A 261 -20.58 5.88 -27.06
CA GLU A 261 -20.39 5.65 -28.49
C GLU A 261 -20.65 4.19 -28.78
N VAL A 262 -21.66 3.90 -29.59
CA VAL A 262 -22.03 2.53 -30.00
C VAL A 262 -21.98 2.44 -31.51
N GLU A 263 -21.41 1.35 -32.03
CA GLU A 263 -21.30 1.13 -33.48
C GLU A 263 -22.65 1.27 -34.18
N GLY A 264 -22.70 2.12 -35.23
CA GLY A 264 -23.90 2.39 -36.01
C GLY A 264 -24.94 3.31 -35.35
N LYS A 265 -24.58 3.95 -34.23
CA LYS A 265 -25.44 4.97 -33.58
C LYS A 265 -24.69 6.30 -33.42
N GLU A 266 -25.47 7.40 -33.32
CA GLU A 266 -24.91 8.69 -32.95
C GLU A 266 -24.43 8.65 -31.48
N PRO A 267 -23.33 9.36 -31.12
CA PRO A 267 -22.87 9.46 -29.74
C PRO A 267 -23.96 10.06 -28.83
N GLU A 268 -24.12 9.45 -27.65
CA GLU A 268 -25.07 9.89 -26.63
C GLU A 268 -24.32 10.50 -25.46
N THR A 269 -24.67 11.71 -25.06
CA THR A 269 -24.18 12.32 -23.82
C THR A 269 -25.16 12.02 -22.69
N ILE A 270 -24.66 11.40 -21.63
CA ILE A 270 -25.44 11.04 -20.45
C ILE A 270 -24.95 11.89 -19.28
N GLU A 271 -25.87 12.62 -18.67
CA GLU A 271 -25.60 13.52 -17.54
C GLU A 271 -26.26 13.01 -16.26
N SER A 272 -25.57 13.17 -15.14
CA SER A 272 -26.05 12.87 -13.79
C SER A 272 -25.38 13.82 -12.81
N PRO A 273 -25.86 15.08 -12.70
CA PRO A 273 -25.26 16.07 -11.82
C PRO A 273 -25.37 15.67 -10.35
N VAL A 274 -24.42 16.11 -9.54
CA VAL A 274 -24.46 15.91 -8.09
C VAL A 274 -25.36 16.94 -7.41
N ASP A 275 -25.93 16.58 -6.24
CA ASP A 275 -26.86 17.44 -5.51
C ASP A 275 -26.16 18.65 -4.87
N ILE A 276 -24.96 18.42 -4.30
CA ILE A 276 -24.19 19.45 -3.57
C ILE A 276 -22.78 19.55 -4.15
N ASN A 277 -21.94 18.54 -3.90
CA ASN A 277 -20.55 18.51 -4.37
C ASN A 277 -19.94 17.09 -4.43
N GLY A 278 -20.77 16.06 -4.26
CA GLY A 278 -20.43 14.65 -4.31
C GLY A 278 -20.16 13.99 -2.95
N PHE A 279 -19.82 14.74 -1.90
CA PHE A 279 -19.60 14.21 -0.55
C PHE A 279 -20.90 13.79 0.15
N GLU A 280 -22.01 14.42 -0.20
CA GLU A 280 -23.32 14.09 0.36
C GLU A 280 -23.70 12.62 0.18
N TYR A 281 -23.25 11.98 -0.87
CA TYR A 281 -23.59 10.57 -1.13
C TYR A 281 -22.90 9.62 -0.17
N GLU A 282 -21.62 9.81 0.14
CA GLU A 282 -20.92 8.98 1.14
C GLU A 282 -21.45 9.26 2.57
N ILE A 283 -21.83 10.50 2.87
CA ILE A 283 -22.47 10.87 4.14
C ILE A 283 -23.83 10.18 4.29
N ARG A 284 -24.67 10.21 3.25
CA ARG A 284 -25.95 9.50 3.19
C ARG A 284 -25.76 7.99 3.38
N GLU A 285 -24.72 7.44 2.76
CA GLU A 285 -24.40 6.01 2.89
C GLU A 285 -24.03 5.65 4.33
N VAL A 286 -23.20 6.44 5.01
CA VAL A 286 -22.89 6.22 6.43
C VAL A 286 -24.17 6.24 7.26
N SER A 287 -25.02 7.27 7.08
CA SER A 287 -26.27 7.41 7.82
C SER A 287 -27.25 6.28 7.55
N ARG A 288 -27.33 5.80 6.29
CA ARG A 288 -28.12 4.63 5.91
C ARG A 288 -27.65 3.36 6.63
N CYS A 289 -26.37 3.07 6.53
CA CYS A 289 -25.78 1.86 7.10
C CYS A 289 -25.88 1.84 8.62
N VAL A 290 -25.61 2.96 9.30
CA VAL A 290 -25.74 3.05 10.76
C VAL A 290 -27.19 2.80 11.20
N LYS A 291 -28.20 3.38 10.51
CA LYS A 291 -29.61 3.13 10.80
C LYS A 291 -30.01 1.67 10.63
N LEU A 292 -29.39 0.94 9.71
CA LEU A 292 -29.62 -0.47 9.45
C LEU A 292 -28.79 -1.39 10.37
N GLY A 293 -27.91 -0.84 11.21
CA GLY A 293 -27.03 -1.62 12.09
C GLY A 293 -25.88 -2.31 11.38
N TYR A 294 -25.47 -1.84 10.20
CA TYR A 294 -24.35 -2.37 9.45
C TYR A 294 -23.03 -1.88 10.04
N CYS A 295 -22.00 -2.73 9.99
CA CYS A 295 -20.64 -2.35 10.44
C CYS A 295 -19.74 -1.85 9.29
N SER A 296 -20.16 -1.99 8.05
CA SER A 296 -19.51 -1.48 6.83
C SER A 296 -20.55 -1.29 5.73
N SER A 297 -20.23 -0.52 4.70
CA SER A 297 -21.10 -0.36 3.53
C SER A 297 -21.23 -1.68 2.76
N ASP A 298 -22.40 -1.91 2.17
CA ASP A 298 -22.70 -2.99 1.22
C ASP A 298 -22.55 -2.51 -0.24
N VAL A 299 -22.32 -1.22 -0.45
CA VAL A 299 -22.01 -0.61 -1.76
C VAL A 299 -20.50 -0.55 -1.98
N TYR A 300 -19.75 0.15 -1.14
CA TYR A 300 -18.28 0.10 -1.10
C TYR A 300 -17.85 -0.77 0.07
N THR A 301 -17.67 -2.05 -0.21
CA THR A 301 -17.52 -3.05 0.85
C THR A 301 -16.15 -3.01 1.54
N ALA A 302 -16.08 -3.53 2.76
CA ALA A 302 -14.81 -3.74 3.44
C ALA A 302 -13.81 -4.55 2.58
N LYS A 303 -14.32 -5.53 1.80
CA LYS A 303 -13.48 -6.31 0.88
C LYS A 303 -12.86 -5.44 -0.20
N ASP A 304 -13.61 -4.49 -0.77
CA ASP A 304 -13.11 -3.61 -1.83
C ASP A 304 -12.04 -2.63 -1.29
N SER A 305 -12.29 -2.01 -0.14
CA SER A 305 -11.32 -1.11 0.53
C SER A 305 -10.02 -1.84 0.90
N ILE A 306 -10.12 -3.04 1.50
CA ILE A 306 -8.95 -3.88 1.83
C ILE A 306 -8.18 -4.28 0.57
N ALA A 307 -8.89 -4.67 -0.51
CA ALA A 307 -8.26 -5.08 -1.76
C ALA A 307 -7.52 -3.91 -2.44
N LEU A 308 -8.12 -2.71 -2.48
CA LEU A 308 -7.46 -1.51 -3.02
C LEU A 308 -6.25 -1.09 -2.18
N THR A 309 -6.37 -1.13 -0.86
CA THR A 309 -5.26 -0.83 0.06
C THR A 309 -4.10 -1.82 -0.16
N ARG A 310 -4.39 -3.12 -0.28
CA ARG A 310 -3.38 -4.16 -0.59
C ARG A 310 -2.73 -3.89 -1.93
N LEU A 311 -3.52 -3.65 -2.98
CA LEU A 311 -3.02 -3.39 -4.32
C LEU A 311 -2.04 -2.22 -4.35
N MET A 312 -2.39 -1.09 -3.74
CA MET A 312 -1.50 0.07 -3.64
C MET A 312 -0.23 -0.23 -2.82
N TYR A 313 -0.36 -1.00 -1.75
CA TYR A 313 0.76 -1.43 -0.94
C TYR A 313 1.72 -2.31 -1.76
N ASP A 314 1.22 -3.34 -2.44
CA ASP A 314 2.03 -4.26 -3.25
C ASP A 314 2.74 -3.54 -4.41
N ILE A 315 2.06 -2.61 -5.08
CA ILE A 315 2.67 -1.77 -6.13
C ILE A 315 3.84 -0.95 -5.57
N ARG A 316 3.64 -0.26 -4.45
CA ARG A 316 4.69 0.55 -3.82
C ARG A 316 5.87 -0.30 -3.35
N MET A 317 5.59 -1.49 -2.83
CA MET A 317 6.64 -2.43 -2.43
C MET A 317 7.48 -2.89 -3.61
N SER A 318 6.85 -3.14 -4.78
CA SER A 318 7.59 -3.51 -5.99
C SER A 318 8.55 -2.41 -6.47
N TRP A 319 8.23 -1.14 -6.22
CA TRP A 319 9.12 -0.02 -6.55
C TRP A 319 10.33 0.09 -5.60
N SER A 320 10.12 -0.14 -4.32
CA SER A 320 11.21 -0.12 -3.34
C SER A 320 12.14 -1.34 -3.45
N GLU A 321 11.62 -2.49 -3.93
CA GLU A 321 12.43 -3.67 -4.23
C GLU A 321 13.36 -3.43 -5.44
N ALA A 322 12.90 -2.68 -6.45
CA ALA A 322 13.67 -2.40 -7.67
C ALA A 322 14.88 -1.47 -7.45
N ASP A 323 14.85 -0.62 -6.43
CA ASP A 323 15.95 0.33 -6.10
C ASP A 323 16.86 -0.17 -4.98
N MET A 324 16.54 -1.28 -4.31
CA MET A 324 17.28 -1.77 -3.15
C MET A 324 18.54 -2.51 -3.56
N LYS A 325 19.69 -1.86 -3.40
CA LYS A 325 20.99 -2.47 -3.66
C LYS A 325 21.36 -3.47 -2.59
N THR A 326 21.29 -4.73 -2.94
CA THR A 326 21.65 -5.83 -2.05
C THR A 326 22.89 -6.57 -2.56
N VAL A 327 23.76 -7.00 -1.63
CA VAL A 327 24.89 -7.87 -1.93
C VAL A 327 24.90 -9.06 -0.99
N ILE A 328 25.25 -10.25 -1.50
CA ILE A 328 25.50 -11.45 -0.69
C ILE A 328 26.97 -11.82 -0.78
N ILE A 329 27.65 -11.78 0.36
CA ILE A 329 29.02 -12.25 0.53
C ILE A 329 28.96 -13.72 0.92
N TYR A 330 29.55 -14.59 0.10
CA TYR A 330 29.43 -16.02 0.35
C TYR A 330 30.76 -16.79 0.30
N ALA A 331 30.79 -17.94 0.99
CA ALA A 331 31.79 -18.99 0.78
C ALA A 331 31.10 -20.35 0.65
N SER A 332 31.44 -21.09 -0.41
CA SER A 332 30.87 -22.41 -0.69
C SER A 332 31.97 -23.37 -1.14
N VAL A 333 32.52 -24.12 -0.19
CA VAL A 333 33.70 -24.99 -0.43
C VAL A 333 33.32 -26.43 -0.77
N HIS A 334 32.26 -26.97 -0.13
CA HIS A 334 31.83 -28.36 -0.34
C HIS A 334 30.51 -28.43 -1.09
N HIS A 335 30.47 -29.17 -2.19
CA HIS A 335 29.28 -29.51 -2.99
C HIS A 335 28.47 -28.31 -3.51
N ASN A 336 28.99 -27.08 -3.41
CA ASN A 336 28.34 -25.86 -3.79
C ASN A 336 26.95 -25.64 -3.12
N ASN A 337 26.74 -26.18 -1.91
CA ASN A 337 25.44 -26.09 -1.23
C ASN A 337 25.02 -24.65 -1.03
N THR A 338 25.84 -23.82 -0.39
CA THR A 338 25.55 -22.40 -0.15
C THR A 338 25.43 -21.63 -1.46
N LYS A 339 26.29 -21.94 -2.45
CA LYS A 339 26.24 -21.27 -3.76
C LYS A 339 24.91 -21.47 -4.47
N LYS A 340 24.31 -22.67 -4.42
CA LYS A 340 22.99 -22.93 -5.01
C LYS A 340 21.90 -22.02 -4.40
N ILE A 341 21.93 -21.81 -3.09
CA ILE A 341 21.00 -20.92 -2.39
C ILE A 341 21.21 -19.46 -2.81
N VAL A 342 22.48 -19.03 -2.85
CA VAL A 342 22.83 -17.67 -3.21
C VAL A 342 22.49 -17.38 -4.69
N ASP A 343 22.77 -18.32 -5.60
CA ASP A 343 22.49 -18.16 -7.03
C ASP A 343 20.99 -18.00 -7.30
N VAL A 344 20.10 -18.78 -6.69
CA VAL A 344 18.65 -18.64 -6.95
C VAL A 344 18.08 -17.32 -6.42
N ILE A 345 18.66 -16.75 -5.36
CA ILE A 345 18.29 -15.42 -4.87
C ILE A 345 18.81 -14.36 -5.85
N ALA A 346 20.08 -14.48 -6.26
CA ALA A 346 20.69 -13.54 -7.18
C ALA A 346 19.98 -13.48 -8.54
N ASP A 347 19.69 -14.66 -9.10
CA ASP A 347 19.02 -14.78 -10.42
C ASP A 347 17.57 -14.25 -10.39
N GLU A 348 16.85 -14.45 -9.28
CA GLU A 348 15.44 -14.04 -9.17
C GLU A 348 15.29 -12.55 -8.86
N TYR A 349 16.20 -11.98 -8.04
CA TYR A 349 16.06 -10.64 -7.48
C TYR A 349 17.14 -9.64 -7.93
N GLY A 350 18.06 -10.03 -8.82
CA GLY A 350 19.12 -9.15 -9.30
C GLY A 350 20.14 -8.76 -8.25
N VAL A 351 20.38 -9.62 -7.25
CA VAL A 351 21.28 -9.35 -6.11
C VAL A 351 22.73 -9.56 -6.51
N ASP A 352 23.61 -8.61 -6.15
CA ASP A 352 25.04 -8.76 -6.33
C ASP A 352 25.61 -9.89 -5.44
N ILE A 353 26.55 -10.68 -5.95
CA ILE A 353 27.19 -11.73 -5.18
C ILE A 353 28.71 -11.60 -5.18
N ILE A 354 29.34 -11.81 -4.00
CA ILE A 354 30.79 -11.73 -3.81
C ILE A 354 31.28 -13.04 -3.18
N ASP A 355 32.21 -13.71 -3.85
CA ASP A 355 32.90 -14.88 -3.32
C ASP A 355 34.04 -14.40 -2.39
N ALA A 356 33.84 -14.55 -1.08
CA ALA A 356 34.82 -14.14 -0.07
C ALA A 356 36.14 -14.98 -0.09
N ALA A 357 36.17 -16.08 -0.84
CA ALA A 357 37.42 -16.80 -1.06
C ALA A 357 38.29 -16.15 -2.15
N LYS A 358 37.71 -15.26 -2.97
CA LYS A 358 38.40 -14.62 -4.09
C LYS A 358 38.63 -13.11 -3.87
N ILE A 359 37.76 -12.48 -3.12
CA ILE A 359 37.82 -11.04 -2.85
C ILE A 359 37.88 -10.83 -1.34
N THR A 360 38.89 -10.11 -0.85
CA THR A 360 39.11 -9.86 0.57
C THR A 360 38.70 -8.45 1.01
N GLU A 361 38.68 -7.50 0.08
CA GLU A 361 38.34 -6.09 0.35
C GLU A 361 37.38 -5.57 -0.71
N LYS A 362 36.31 -4.94 -0.28
CA LYS A 362 35.30 -4.29 -1.13
C LYS A 362 34.53 -3.25 -0.34
N ASP A 363 34.40 -2.06 -0.90
CA ASP A 363 33.51 -1.05 -0.33
C ASP A 363 32.04 -1.52 -0.47
N LEU A 364 31.38 -1.64 0.68
CA LEU A 364 29.98 -2.04 0.79
C LEU A 364 29.06 -0.87 1.17
N SER A 365 29.56 0.34 1.27
CA SER A 365 28.81 1.53 1.71
C SER A 365 27.59 1.83 0.82
N GLY A 366 27.70 1.52 -0.48
CA GLY A 366 26.64 1.73 -1.48
C GLY A 366 25.53 0.70 -1.49
N TYR A 367 25.57 -0.34 -0.63
CA TYR A 367 24.52 -1.33 -0.51
C TYR A 367 23.60 -1.03 0.68
N ASP A 368 22.31 -1.28 0.50
CA ASP A 368 21.27 -1.07 1.52
C ASP A 368 21.16 -2.24 2.48
N ILE A 369 21.31 -3.47 1.94
CA ILE A 369 21.32 -4.70 2.72
C ILE A 369 22.53 -5.55 2.34
N ILE A 370 23.15 -6.16 3.35
CA ILE A 370 24.32 -7.02 3.17
C ILE A 370 24.00 -8.42 3.69
N GLY A 371 24.07 -9.43 2.82
CA GLY A 371 23.93 -10.83 3.17
C GLY A 371 25.28 -11.49 3.44
N PHE A 372 25.37 -12.32 4.48
CA PHE A 372 26.50 -13.21 4.67
C PHE A 372 26.05 -14.66 4.61
N ALA A 373 26.62 -15.44 3.69
CA ALA A 373 26.20 -16.80 3.38
C ALA A 373 27.37 -17.78 3.46
N SER A 374 27.22 -18.90 4.19
CA SER A 374 28.27 -19.91 4.30
C SER A 374 27.72 -21.29 4.65
N GLY A 375 28.48 -22.32 4.32
CA GLY A 375 28.38 -23.60 5.01
C GLY A 375 28.88 -23.51 6.47
N ILE A 376 28.48 -24.46 7.30
CA ILE A 376 28.94 -24.57 8.69
C ILE A 376 30.13 -25.53 8.76
N TYR A 377 31.28 -25.03 9.21
CA TYR A 377 32.54 -25.74 9.32
C TYR A 377 33.02 -25.72 10.78
N PHE A 378 33.15 -26.87 11.42
CA PHE A 378 33.55 -26.98 12.83
C PHE A 378 32.72 -26.10 13.77
N GLY A 379 31.42 -25.99 13.52
CA GLY A 379 30.50 -25.20 14.34
C GLY A 379 30.56 -23.67 14.13
N LYS A 380 31.14 -23.22 13.02
CA LYS A 380 31.23 -21.80 12.64
C LYS A 380 30.94 -21.62 11.16
N MET A 381 30.56 -20.40 10.74
CA MET A 381 30.62 -20.00 9.34
C MET A 381 32.06 -20.02 8.82
N HIS A 382 32.24 -20.16 7.52
CA HIS A 382 33.56 -20.23 6.90
C HIS A 382 34.42 -19.00 7.25
N GLN A 383 35.67 -19.20 7.58
CA GLN A 383 36.55 -18.13 8.10
C GLN A 383 36.71 -16.96 7.12
N THR A 384 36.68 -17.21 5.80
CA THR A 384 36.78 -16.15 4.79
C THR A 384 35.60 -15.18 4.85
N VAL A 385 34.37 -15.67 5.14
CA VAL A 385 33.19 -14.81 5.29
C VAL A 385 33.29 -13.99 6.58
N ILE A 386 33.80 -14.60 7.66
CA ILE A 386 34.01 -13.92 8.94
C ILE A 386 35.04 -12.80 8.76
N ASN A 387 36.22 -13.11 8.20
CA ASN A 387 37.28 -12.13 7.96
C ASN A 387 36.79 -10.99 7.01
N PHE A 388 36.02 -11.34 5.99
CA PHE A 388 35.46 -10.36 5.09
C PHE A 388 34.52 -9.39 5.83
N ALA A 389 33.65 -9.91 6.70
CA ALA A 389 32.74 -9.11 7.50
C ALA A 389 33.49 -8.16 8.48
N GLU A 390 34.53 -8.66 9.15
CA GLU A 390 35.35 -7.84 10.06
C GLU A 390 35.97 -6.62 9.35
N VAL A 391 36.46 -6.81 8.13
CA VAL A 391 37.17 -5.78 7.36
C VAL A 391 36.20 -4.83 6.67
N ASN A 392 35.15 -5.35 6.03
CA ASN A 392 34.38 -4.61 5.02
C ASN A 392 32.97 -4.22 5.45
N LEU A 393 32.41 -4.78 6.55
CA LEU A 393 31.06 -4.42 6.98
C LEU A 393 31.04 -2.97 7.50
N PRO A 394 30.31 -2.04 6.84
CA PRO A 394 30.13 -0.67 7.35
C PRO A 394 29.28 -0.67 8.63
N GLU A 395 29.37 0.42 9.40
CA GLU A 395 28.50 0.64 10.55
C GLU A 395 27.04 0.86 10.15
N ASP A 396 26.11 0.56 11.08
CA ASP A 396 24.66 0.80 10.95
C ASP A 396 23.97 0.14 9.74
N LYS A 397 24.52 -0.98 9.22
CA LYS A 397 23.92 -1.68 8.08
C LYS A 397 22.92 -2.74 8.51
N ASP A 398 21.89 -2.92 7.69
CA ASP A 398 21.01 -4.07 7.78
C ASP A 398 21.68 -5.30 7.17
N VAL A 399 21.66 -6.38 7.94
CA VAL A 399 22.36 -7.61 7.60
C VAL A 399 21.42 -8.81 7.69
N PHE A 400 21.47 -9.70 6.70
CA PHE A 400 20.85 -11.02 6.81
C PHE A 400 21.86 -12.14 6.70
N LEU A 401 21.49 -13.29 7.26
CA LEU A 401 22.39 -14.44 7.38
C LEU A 401 21.80 -15.66 6.70
N ILE A 402 22.64 -16.38 5.95
CA ILE A 402 22.29 -17.64 5.30
C ILE A 402 23.29 -18.71 5.70
N CYS A 403 22.83 -19.89 6.13
CA CYS A 403 23.74 -21.03 6.26
C CYS A 403 23.18 -22.33 5.69
N THR A 404 24.07 -23.13 5.13
CA THR A 404 23.82 -24.54 4.80
C THR A 404 24.58 -25.45 5.79
N TYR A 405 23.92 -26.48 6.30
CA TYR A 405 24.51 -27.30 7.35
C TYR A 405 24.23 -28.79 7.18
N GLY A 406 25.19 -29.64 7.63
CA GLY A 406 24.97 -31.08 7.78
C GLY A 406 24.36 -31.42 9.14
N GLY A 407 24.82 -30.77 10.23
CA GLY A 407 24.38 -31.00 11.60
C GLY A 407 23.30 -29.98 12.05
N LYS A 408 23.71 -28.78 12.47
CA LYS A 408 22.83 -27.68 12.94
C LYS A 408 23.29 -26.33 12.42
N PRO A 409 22.35 -25.37 12.27
CA PRO A 409 22.70 -24.00 11.91
C PRO A 409 23.45 -23.30 13.05
N VAL A 410 24.44 -22.46 12.73
CA VAL A 410 25.20 -21.66 13.68
C VAL A 410 25.60 -20.32 13.09
N PHE A 411 25.27 -19.22 13.76
CA PHE A 411 25.57 -17.86 13.34
C PHE A 411 26.38 -17.04 14.38
N ASP A 412 26.69 -17.60 15.54
CA ASP A 412 27.24 -16.85 16.69
C ASP A 412 28.52 -16.08 16.34
N SER A 413 29.39 -16.65 15.52
CA SER A 413 30.68 -16.04 15.14
C SER A 413 30.51 -14.74 14.34
N ILE A 414 29.50 -14.63 13.50
CA ILE A 414 29.27 -13.40 12.69
C ILE A 414 28.36 -12.39 13.40
N LYS A 415 27.47 -12.87 14.28
CA LYS A 415 26.61 -11.99 15.08
C LYS A 415 27.40 -11.04 15.99
N GLY A 416 28.55 -11.51 16.53
CA GLY A 416 29.44 -10.66 17.29
C GLY A 416 29.97 -9.48 16.51
N ILE A 417 30.45 -9.71 15.29
CA ILE A 417 30.98 -8.68 14.37
C ILE A 417 29.90 -7.69 13.99
N ILE A 418 28.71 -8.17 13.63
CA ILE A 418 27.58 -7.31 13.26
C ILE A 418 27.22 -6.38 14.42
N LYS A 419 27.21 -6.91 15.65
CA LYS A 419 26.94 -6.11 16.85
C LYS A 419 28.02 -5.04 17.10
N GLU A 420 29.31 -5.39 16.94
CA GLU A 420 30.41 -4.43 17.07
C GLU A 420 30.33 -3.31 16.06
N LYS A 421 29.84 -3.59 14.86
CA LYS A 421 29.58 -2.63 13.77
C LYS A 421 28.22 -1.92 13.88
N GLN A 422 27.50 -2.08 14.99
CA GLN A 422 26.16 -1.52 15.22
C GLN A 422 25.12 -1.94 14.17
N GLY A 423 25.39 -3.01 13.41
CA GLY A 423 24.50 -3.52 12.37
C GLY A 423 23.25 -4.19 12.95
N ARG A 424 22.16 -4.15 12.20
CA ARG A 424 20.89 -4.77 12.56
C ARG A 424 20.69 -6.07 11.78
N ILE A 425 20.47 -7.19 12.47
CA ILE A 425 20.11 -8.45 11.81
C ILE A 425 18.61 -8.41 11.46
N VAL A 426 18.30 -8.39 10.16
CA VAL A 426 16.94 -8.32 9.62
C VAL A 426 16.35 -9.67 9.24
N GLY A 427 17.17 -10.72 9.21
CA GLY A 427 16.68 -12.10 8.99
C GLY A 427 17.76 -13.15 8.99
N GLU A 428 17.34 -14.40 9.21
CA GLU A 428 18.21 -15.58 9.22
C GLU A 428 17.53 -16.71 8.46
N PHE A 429 18.24 -17.32 7.51
CA PHE A 429 17.80 -18.48 6.77
C PHE A 429 18.78 -19.62 6.91
N SER A 430 18.28 -20.83 7.04
CA SER A 430 19.13 -22.02 7.08
C SER A 430 18.44 -23.22 6.45
N CYS A 431 19.20 -24.03 5.73
CA CYS A 431 18.71 -25.29 5.20
C CYS A 431 19.77 -26.39 5.29
N LYS A 432 19.36 -27.63 5.08
CA LYS A 432 20.28 -28.75 5.00
C LYS A 432 21.18 -28.62 3.78
N GLY A 433 22.44 -29.10 3.91
CA GLY A 433 23.39 -29.24 2.80
C GLY A 433 24.00 -30.63 2.80
N TYR A 434 24.24 -31.17 1.62
CA TYR A 434 24.93 -32.44 1.49
C TYR A 434 26.34 -32.32 2.11
N ASP A 435 26.62 -33.13 3.14
CA ASP A 435 27.86 -33.09 3.89
C ASP A 435 28.56 -34.44 3.88
N THR A 436 29.80 -34.42 3.42
CA THR A 436 30.71 -35.61 3.36
C THR A 436 31.94 -35.42 4.23
N PHE A 437 31.93 -34.46 5.18
CA PHE A 437 33.09 -34.15 5.99
C PHE A 437 33.27 -35.13 7.17
N GLY A 438 34.52 -35.44 7.51
CA GLY A 438 34.88 -36.29 8.63
C GLY A 438 34.28 -37.70 8.57
N PRO A 439 33.68 -38.20 9.67
CA PRO A 439 33.12 -39.56 9.72
C PRO A 439 31.97 -39.78 8.76
N PHE A 440 31.28 -38.72 8.29
CA PHE A 440 30.19 -38.84 7.33
C PHE A 440 30.66 -39.35 5.97
N LYS A 441 31.92 -39.16 5.61
CA LYS A 441 32.51 -39.70 4.38
C LYS A 441 32.44 -41.23 4.34
N LEU A 442 32.57 -41.90 5.49
CA LEU A 442 32.55 -43.36 5.58
C LEU A 442 31.16 -43.96 5.29
N ILE A 443 30.11 -43.19 5.48
CA ILE A 443 28.73 -43.63 5.26
C ILE A 443 28.10 -43.00 3.97
N GLY A 444 28.96 -42.40 3.12
CA GLY A 444 28.50 -41.78 1.85
C GLY A 444 27.89 -40.38 2.00
N GLY A 445 28.06 -39.73 3.18
CA GLY A 445 27.57 -38.40 3.50
C GLY A 445 26.17 -38.39 4.14
N ILE A 446 25.81 -37.24 4.70
CA ILE A 446 24.48 -36.96 5.25
C ILE A 446 23.75 -35.88 4.39
N SER A 447 22.44 -35.85 4.50
CA SER A 447 21.60 -34.86 3.76
C SER A 447 21.80 -34.88 2.24
N LYS A 448 22.00 -36.08 1.66
CA LYS A 448 22.17 -36.25 0.20
C LYS A 448 20.95 -35.73 -0.52
N GLY A 449 21.19 -34.91 -1.56
CA GLY A 449 20.14 -34.27 -2.36
C GLY A 449 19.76 -32.87 -1.89
N HIS A 450 20.27 -32.40 -0.74
CA HIS A 450 20.07 -31.04 -0.25
C HIS A 450 21.25 -30.09 -0.61
N PRO A 451 20.99 -28.81 -0.85
CA PRO A 451 19.66 -28.19 -0.94
C PRO A 451 18.83 -28.77 -2.07
N ASP A 452 17.55 -29.10 -1.80
CA ASP A 452 16.59 -29.57 -2.78
C ASP A 452 15.71 -28.40 -3.31
N LYS A 453 14.73 -28.71 -4.17
CA LYS A 453 13.85 -27.68 -4.74
C LYS A 453 13.10 -26.90 -3.66
N ASN A 454 12.63 -27.57 -2.60
CA ASN A 454 11.94 -26.93 -1.48
C ASN A 454 12.84 -25.96 -0.72
N ASP A 455 14.12 -26.32 -0.51
CA ASP A 455 15.10 -25.46 0.13
C ASP A 455 15.34 -24.19 -0.71
N LEU A 456 15.40 -24.35 -2.05
CA LEU A 456 15.57 -23.23 -2.98
C LEU A 456 14.34 -22.30 -3.00
N ASP A 457 13.15 -22.85 -3.04
CA ASP A 457 11.89 -22.08 -3.02
C ASP A 457 11.75 -21.34 -1.67
N ASN A 458 12.03 -22.00 -0.54
CA ASN A 458 12.04 -21.36 0.78
C ASN A 458 13.07 -20.23 0.91
N ALA A 459 14.23 -20.35 0.24
CA ALA A 459 15.24 -19.29 0.22
C ALA A 459 14.77 -18.04 -0.53
N LYS A 460 14.05 -18.22 -1.64
CA LYS A 460 13.41 -17.13 -2.38
C LYS A 460 12.33 -16.45 -1.54
N ASP A 461 11.46 -17.24 -0.91
CA ASP A 461 10.39 -16.72 -0.05
C ASP A 461 10.95 -15.97 1.17
N PHE A 462 12.04 -16.46 1.75
CA PHE A 462 12.76 -15.78 2.81
C PHE A 462 13.27 -14.41 2.36
N PHE A 463 13.95 -14.35 1.20
CA PHE A 463 14.49 -13.09 0.67
C PHE A 463 13.37 -12.11 0.32
N LYS A 464 12.32 -12.59 -0.31
CA LYS A 464 11.09 -11.80 -0.57
C LYS A 464 10.49 -11.23 0.72
N GLY A 465 10.48 -12.01 1.79
CA GLY A 465 10.01 -11.57 3.11
C GLY A 465 10.90 -10.49 3.72
N LEU A 466 12.22 -10.56 3.52
CA LEU A 466 13.16 -9.51 3.97
C LEU A 466 12.88 -8.16 3.31
N CYS A 467 12.68 -8.17 1.99
CA CYS A 467 12.35 -6.98 1.23
C CYS A 467 11.03 -6.34 1.71
N LYS A 468 10.02 -7.15 2.03
CA LYS A 468 8.72 -6.69 2.52
C LYS A 468 8.75 -6.12 3.95
N ASN A 469 9.53 -6.70 4.85
CA ASN A 469 9.52 -6.36 6.28
C ASN A 469 10.30 -5.06 6.63
N ARG A 470 11.08 -4.52 5.71
CA ARG A 470 11.90 -3.31 5.95
C ARG A 470 11.13 -2.00 5.79
N ASN A 471 9.95 -2.07 5.21
CA ASN A 471 9.10 -0.91 4.92
C ASN A 471 7.93 -0.76 5.91
N LEU A 472 8.08 -1.31 7.13
CA LEU A 472 7.14 -1.18 8.25
C LEU A 472 7.57 -0.11 9.24
#